data_95ddc71252e2ef3dac4882a9cf38c1e7
#
_entry.id   95ddc71252e2ef3dac4882a9cf38c1e7
#
_cell.length_a   1.000
_cell.length_b   1.000
_cell.length_c   1.000
_cell.angle_alpha   90.00
_cell.angle_beta   90.00
_cell.angle_gamma   90.00
#
_symmetry.space_group_name_H-M   'P 1'
#
loop_
_entity.id
_entity.type
_entity.pdbx_description
1 polymer ?
#
loop_
_entity_poly.entity_id
_entity_poly.type
_entity_poly.pdbx_seq_one_letter_code
_entity_poly.pdbx_strand_id
1 'polypeptide(L)'
;VSDLLCDGLGACIGHCPQGAITIEKREAEPYDEIKAIQLIIPKGKNTVVAHLKHLRDHNETDYMKEAVEYMRVNKGSLPFDLNEVIREMHRPKIGVMQQPHAAGCPGSQARTIERKPAMTSTPTLEPSQSELRQWPVQMHLINPAAGYFKNSDMILAADCVAFSMGNFHSKLLKGKTLAIACPKLDQGMDNYMQKITRLIDEALINTLTVVMMEVPCCGGLLQMVQKAAALASRKVPVKKMIVSVEGEIIKEEWI
;
A
#
# COMPACT_ATOMS: atom_id res chain seq x y z
N VAL A 1 -2.13 5.43 -24.51
CA VAL A 1 -3.10 5.92 -23.52
C VAL A 1 -3.82 7.08 -24.18
N SER A 2 -5.14 7.11 -24.15
CA SER A 2 -5.89 8.24 -24.70
C SER A 2 -5.81 9.44 -23.74
N ASP A 3 -5.82 10.66 -24.27
CA ASP A 3 -5.78 11.89 -23.47
C ASP A 3 -6.94 11.97 -22.47
N LEU A 4 -8.08 11.38 -22.80
CA LEU A 4 -9.29 11.27 -21.97
C LEU A 4 -9.16 10.38 -20.73
N LEU A 5 -8.18 9.46 -20.70
CA LEU A 5 -8.00 8.49 -19.61
C LEU A 5 -6.65 8.67 -18.90
N CYS A 6 -5.91 9.71 -19.25
CA CYS A 6 -4.64 10.03 -18.61
C CYS A 6 -4.90 10.94 -17.41
N ASP A 7 -4.59 10.48 -16.22
CA ASP A 7 -4.68 11.25 -14.97
C ASP A 7 -3.52 12.22 -14.76
N GLY A 8 -2.53 12.23 -15.66
CA GLY A 8 -1.36 13.12 -15.62
C GLY A 8 -0.37 12.83 -14.49
N LEU A 9 -0.58 11.79 -13.67
CA LEU A 9 0.26 11.48 -12.50
C LEU A 9 1.66 10.95 -12.86
N GLY A 10 1.91 10.61 -14.13
CA GLY A 10 3.23 10.22 -14.62
C GLY A 10 3.75 8.87 -14.08
N ALA A 11 2.95 8.09 -13.37
CA ALA A 11 3.36 6.81 -12.78
C ALA A 11 3.82 5.76 -13.81
N CYS A 12 3.39 5.91 -15.07
CA CYS A 12 3.78 5.04 -16.18
C CYS A 12 5.07 5.49 -16.90
N ILE A 13 5.59 6.70 -16.60
CA ILE A 13 6.73 7.28 -17.31
C ILE A 13 8.05 6.72 -16.77
N GLY A 14 8.90 6.25 -17.66
CA GLY A 14 10.29 5.92 -17.35
C GLY A 14 10.56 4.52 -16.79
N HIS A 15 9.55 3.67 -16.62
CA HIS A 15 9.71 2.36 -15.96
C HIS A 15 9.35 1.14 -16.82
N CYS A 16 9.08 1.30 -18.12
CA CYS A 16 8.82 0.14 -18.97
C CYS A 16 10.13 -0.53 -19.42
N PRO A 17 10.48 -1.72 -18.91
CA PRO A 17 11.73 -2.41 -19.28
C PRO A 17 11.75 -2.86 -20.74
N GLN A 18 10.59 -2.88 -21.42
CA GLN A 18 10.44 -3.24 -22.83
C GLN A 18 10.44 -2.00 -23.75
N GLY A 19 10.57 -0.79 -23.21
CA GLY A 19 10.54 0.44 -24.00
C GLY A 19 9.22 0.70 -24.74
N ALA A 20 8.12 0.10 -24.26
CA ALA A 20 6.82 0.18 -24.93
C ALA A 20 6.07 1.49 -24.66
N ILE A 21 6.64 2.39 -23.82
CA ILE A 21 6.05 3.68 -23.49
C ILE A 21 6.99 4.78 -23.98
N THR A 22 6.51 5.59 -24.91
CA THR A 22 7.22 6.77 -25.42
C THR A 22 6.47 8.03 -24.98
N ILE A 23 7.23 9.09 -24.67
CA ILE A 23 6.66 10.40 -24.33
C ILE A 23 6.60 11.22 -25.60
N GLU A 24 5.40 11.62 -25.98
CA GLU A 24 5.15 12.59 -27.03
C GLU A 24 4.70 13.92 -26.42
N LYS A 25 5.44 14.98 -26.66
CA LYS A 25 5.01 16.33 -26.26
C LYS A 25 4.17 16.92 -27.39
N ARG A 26 2.89 17.02 -27.18
CA ARG A 26 1.94 17.71 -28.07
C ARG A 26 0.94 18.47 -27.23
N GLU A 27 0.25 19.40 -27.87
CA GLU A 27 -0.90 20.04 -27.23
C GLU A 27 -2.02 19.00 -27.07
N ALA A 28 -2.50 18.81 -25.84
CA ALA A 28 -3.57 17.87 -25.58
C ALA A 28 -4.90 18.48 -26.04
N GLU A 29 -5.82 17.65 -26.53
CA GLU A 29 -7.20 18.08 -26.73
C GLU A 29 -7.81 18.51 -25.39
N PRO A 30 -8.62 19.58 -25.36
CA PRO A 30 -9.34 19.96 -24.14
C PRO A 30 -10.15 18.79 -23.60
N TYR A 31 -10.18 18.66 -22.29
CA TYR A 31 -10.97 17.63 -21.63
C TYR A 31 -12.46 17.80 -21.95
N ASP A 32 -13.14 16.73 -22.29
CA ASP A 32 -14.54 16.68 -22.66
C ASP A 32 -15.26 15.61 -21.81
N GLU A 33 -15.96 16.06 -20.78
CA GLU A 33 -16.65 15.20 -19.85
C GLU A 33 -17.73 14.35 -20.52
N ILE A 34 -18.42 14.89 -21.55
CA ILE A 34 -19.46 14.15 -22.27
C ILE A 34 -18.87 12.95 -22.98
N LYS A 35 -17.73 13.10 -23.63
CA LYS A 35 -17.00 11.97 -24.25
C LYS A 35 -16.51 10.98 -23.19
N ALA A 36 -16.00 11.49 -22.07
CA ALA A 36 -15.51 10.66 -20.98
C ALA A 36 -16.63 9.79 -20.41
N ILE A 37 -17.78 10.38 -20.05
CA ILE A 37 -18.89 9.62 -19.44
C ILE A 37 -19.51 8.61 -20.41
N GLN A 38 -19.53 8.91 -21.72
CA GLN A 38 -19.98 7.96 -22.76
C GLN A 38 -19.13 6.69 -22.78
N LEU A 39 -17.81 6.81 -22.59
CA LEU A 39 -16.88 5.67 -22.53
C LEU A 39 -16.96 4.90 -21.20
N ILE A 40 -17.39 5.59 -20.13
CA ILE A 40 -17.46 5.03 -18.78
C ILE A 40 -18.78 4.29 -18.55
N ILE A 41 -19.91 4.77 -19.05
CA ILE A 41 -21.24 4.14 -18.89
C ILE A 41 -21.23 2.64 -19.24
N PRO A 42 -20.67 2.17 -20.36
CA PRO A 42 -20.61 0.76 -20.70
C PRO A 42 -19.78 -0.11 -19.71
N LYS A 43 -18.93 0.51 -18.89
CA LYS A 43 -18.13 -0.19 -17.87
C LYS A 43 -18.93 -0.48 -16.59
N GLY A 44 -20.16 -0.01 -16.52
CA GLY A 44 -21.11 -0.32 -15.47
C GLY A 44 -21.23 0.72 -14.35
N LYS A 45 -22.29 0.57 -13.55
CA LYS A 45 -22.69 1.50 -12.48
C LYS A 45 -21.54 1.89 -11.54
N ASN A 46 -20.78 0.92 -11.06
CA ASN A 46 -19.72 1.18 -10.07
C ASN A 46 -18.62 2.07 -10.63
N THR A 47 -18.29 1.95 -11.91
CA THR A 47 -17.29 2.79 -12.58
C THR A 47 -17.80 4.22 -12.70
N VAL A 48 -19.07 4.41 -13.04
CA VAL A 48 -19.70 5.73 -13.08
C VAL A 48 -19.73 6.38 -11.70
N VAL A 49 -20.10 5.64 -10.65
CA VAL A 49 -20.08 6.15 -9.26
C VAL A 49 -18.68 6.56 -8.84
N ALA A 50 -17.65 5.76 -9.19
CA ALA A 50 -16.25 6.09 -8.89
C ALA A 50 -15.79 7.36 -9.62
N HIS A 51 -16.15 7.50 -10.89
CA HIS A 51 -15.83 8.70 -11.68
C HIS A 51 -16.48 9.96 -11.11
N LEU A 52 -17.77 9.94 -10.80
CA LEU A 52 -18.46 11.08 -10.20
C LEU A 52 -17.91 11.44 -8.80
N LYS A 53 -17.51 10.45 -8.00
CA LYS A 53 -16.82 10.70 -6.72
C LYS A 53 -15.46 11.33 -6.93
N HIS A 54 -14.72 10.90 -7.95
CA HIS A 54 -13.43 11.50 -8.31
C HIS A 54 -13.60 12.98 -8.69
N LEU A 55 -14.51 13.32 -9.60
CA LEU A 55 -14.80 14.71 -9.95
C LEU A 55 -15.17 15.55 -8.73
N ARG A 56 -16.01 15.03 -7.85
CA ARG A 56 -16.39 15.70 -6.59
C ARG A 56 -15.19 15.91 -5.67
N ASP A 57 -14.39 14.88 -5.47
CA ASP A 57 -13.26 14.91 -4.53
C ASP A 57 -12.13 15.85 -5.02
N HIS A 58 -12.11 16.18 -6.33
CA HIS A 58 -11.23 17.17 -6.96
C HIS A 58 -11.87 18.54 -7.19
N ASN A 59 -13.10 18.76 -6.69
CA ASN A 59 -13.89 19.99 -6.85
C ASN A 59 -14.26 20.33 -8.31
N GLU A 60 -14.25 19.36 -9.21
CA GLU A 60 -14.65 19.50 -10.62
C GLU A 60 -16.18 19.44 -10.74
N THR A 61 -16.84 20.42 -10.11
CA THR A 61 -18.31 20.42 -9.96
C THR A 61 -19.05 20.65 -11.26
N ASP A 62 -18.46 21.33 -12.22
CA ASP A 62 -19.11 21.63 -13.49
C ASP A 62 -19.07 20.39 -14.40
N TYR A 63 -17.96 19.70 -14.50
CA TYR A 63 -17.88 18.40 -15.18
C TYR A 63 -18.82 17.37 -14.53
N MET A 64 -18.92 17.35 -13.21
CA MET A 64 -19.86 16.47 -12.52
C MET A 64 -21.32 16.76 -12.90
N LYS A 65 -21.70 18.05 -13.04
CA LYS A 65 -23.04 18.45 -13.49
C LYS A 65 -23.28 18.02 -14.95
N GLU A 66 -22.30 18.22 -15.83
CA GLU A 66 -22.37 17.80 -17.23
C GLU A 66 -22.60 16.29 -17.35
N ALA A 67 -21.83 15.47 -16.61
CA ALA A 67 -21.98 14.02 -16.56
C ALA A 67 -23.39 13.61 -16.11
N VAL A 68 -23.88 14.19 -15.02
CA VAL A 68 -25.20 13.87 -14.46
C VAL A 68 -26.33 14.29 -15.43
N GLU A 69 -26.23 15.48 -16.04
CA GLU A 69 -27.21 15.96 -17.01
C GLU A 69 -27.23 15.09 -18.27
N TYR A 70 -26.05 14.72 -18.80
CA TYR A 70 -25.96 13.77 -19.91
C TYR A 70 -26.69 12.46 -19.60
N MET A 71 -26.45 11.89 -18.41
CA MET A 71 -27.12 10.64 -18.00
C MET A 71 -28.63 10.83 -17.77
N ARG A 72 -29.07 12.02 -17.32
CA ARG A 72 -30.49 12.35 -17.14
C ARG A 72 -31.23 12.38 -18.48
N VAL A 73 -30.65 13.06 -19.49
CA VAL A 73 -31.20 13.15 -20.85
C VAL A 73 -31.29 11.75 -21.49
N ASN A 74 -30.27 10.94 -21.27
CA ASN A 74 -30.15 9.60 -21.87
C ASN A 74 -30.66 8.46 -20.95
N LYS A 75 -31.51 8.76 -19.96
CA LYS A 75 -31.93 7.81 -18.92
C LYS A 75 -32.47 6.48 -19.47
N GLY A 76 -33.15 6.52 -20.61
CA GLY A 76 -33.75 5.32 -21.24
C GLY A 76 -32.75 4.34 -21.84
N SER A 77 -31.49 4.77 -22.09
CA SER A 77 -30.43 3.96 -22.69
C SER A 77 -29.36 3.53 -21.68
N LEU A 78 -29.48 3.90 -20.40
CA LEU A 78 -28.52 3.54 -19.38
C LEU A 78 -28.72 2.06 -18.97
N PRO A 79 -27.64 1.29 -18.79
CA PRO A 79 -27.69 -0.09 -18.32
C PRO A 79 -27.90 -0.23 -16.79
N PHE A 80 -28.18 0.89 -16.09
CA PHE A 80 -28.38 0.96 -14.63
C PHE A 80 -29.34 2.11 -14.26
N ASP A 81 -29.85 2.11 -13.03
CA ASP A 81 -30.71 3.19 -12.53
C ASP A 81 -29.86 4.40 -12.09
N LEU A 82 -30.13 5.56 -12.71
CA LEU A 82 -29.46 6.83 -12.38
C LEU A 82 -29.70 7.26 -10.93
N ASN A 83 -30.91 7.01 -10.37
CA ASN A 83 -31.19 7.38 -8.97
C ASN A 83 -30.34 6.56 -7.99
N GLU A 84 -30.00 5.34 -8.35
CA GLU A 84 -29.10 4.51 -7.56
C GLU A 84 -27.66 5.05 -7.59
N VAL A 85 -27.18 5.48 -8.76
CA VAL A 85 -25.87 6.15 -8.91
C VAL A 85 -25.80 7.40 -8.03
N ILE A 86 -26.82 8.25 -8.09
CA ILE A 86 -26.88 9.51 -7.31
C ILE A 86 -26.89 9.19 -5.80
N ARG A 87 -27.67 8.20 -5.36
CA ARG A 87 -27.68 7.78 -3.95
C ARG A 87 -26.32 7.26 -3.49
N GLU A 88 -25.66 6.45 -4.30
CA GLU A 88 -24.33 5.92 -3.97
C GLU A 88 -23.23 7.00 -4.01
N MET A 89 -23.36 7.99 -4.89
CA MET A 89 -22.46 9.15 -4.91
C MET A 89 -22.55 9.96 -3.61
N HIS A 90 -23.77 10.15 -3.07
CA HIS A 90 -24.00 10.91 -1.83
C HIS A 90 -23.91 10.06 -0.56
N ARG A 91 -23.71 8.75 -0.68
CA ARG A 91 -23.54 7.89 0.49
C ARG A 91 -22.34 8.36 1.28
N PRO A 92 -22.50 8.81 2.54
CA PRO A 92 -21.36 9.23 3.33
C PRO A 92 -20.39 8.05 3.46
N LYS A 93 -19.11 8.31 3.27
CA LYS A 93 -18.08 7.33 3.65
C LYS A 93 -18.34 7.04 5.12
N ILE A 94 -18.77 5.81 5.47
CA ILE A 94 -19.00 5.38 6.86
C ILE A 94 -17.77 5.78 7.64
N GLY A 95 -17.98 6.64 8.65
CA GLY A 95 -16.97 7.45 9.25
C GLY A 95 -15.76 6.68 9.78
N VAL A 96 -14.63 6.93 9.16
CA VAL A 96 -13.36 6.97 9.85
C VAL A 96 -13.28 8.35 10.46
N MET A 97 -13.24 8.45 11.78
CA MET A 97 -13.04 9.72 12.50
C MET A 97 -11.86 10.45 11.88
N GLN A 98 -12.15 11.66 11.37
CA GLN A 98 -11.14 12.54 10.79
C GLN A 98 -10.17 12.97 11.89
N GLN A 99 -8.96 12.45 11.83
CA GLN A 99 -7.81 13.12 12.45
C GLN A 99 -7.30 14.19 11.48
N PRO A 100 -6.71 15.31 11.95
CA PRO A 100 -6.35 16.44 11.12
C PRO A 100 -5.38 16.04 10.01
N HIS A 101 -5.67 16.51 8.81
CA HIS A 101 -4.98 16.18 7.57
C HIS A 101 -3.51 16.61 7.58
N ALA A 102 -2.61 15.65 7.78
CA ALA A 102 -1.26 15.78 7.25
C ALA A 102 -1.33 15.45 5.74
N ALA A 103 -0.85 16.36 4.89
CA ALA A 103 -0.85 16.23 3.46
C ALA A 103 -0.06 14.97 3.04
N GLY A 104 -0.75 13.95 2.49
CA GLY A 104 -0.15 12.70 2.04
C GLY A 104 -1.22 11.74 1.50
N CYS A 105 -0.83 10.83 0.60
CA CYS A 105 -1.71 9.77 0.09
C CYS A 105 -2.31 8.96 1.25
N PRO A 106 -3.63 8.67 1.27
CA PRO A 106 -4.27 7.87 2.33
C PRO A 106 -3.61 6.49 2.56
N GLY A 107 -3.00 5.90 1.54
CA GLY A 107 -2.29 4.63 1.63
C GLY A 107 -0.94 4.69 2.37
N SER A 108 -0.34 5.89 2.52
CA SER A 108 0.92 6.09 3.23
C SER A 108 0.75 6.64 4.67
N GLN A 109 -0.48 6.90 5.11
CA GLN A 109 -0.72 7.42 6.45
C GLN A 109 -0.40 6.37 7.52
N ALA A 110 0.39 6.76 8.51
CA ALA A 110 0.69 5.92 9.67
C ALA A 110 -0.58 5.65 10.48
N ARG A 111 -0.87 4.37 10.75
CA ARG A 111 -2.03 3.93 11.54
C ARG A 111 -1.62 2.82 12.50
N THR A 112 -2.09 2.93 13.73
CA THR A 112 -2.08 1.83 14.69
C THR A 112 -3.40 1.05 14.54
N ILE A 113 -3.33 -0.27 14.47
CA ILE A 113 -4.48 -1.16 14.36
C ILE A 113 -4.74 -1.76 15.75
N GLU A 114 -5.78 -1.27 16.41
CA GLU A 114 -6.21 -1.83 17.70
C GLU A 114 -7.04 -3.10 17.46
N ARG A 115 -6.71 -4.17 18.17
CA ARG A 115 -7.48 -5.41 18.13
C ARG A 115 -8.53 -5.42 19.24
N LYS A 116 -9.76 -5.81 18.87
CA LYS A 116 -10.74 -6.25 19.87
C LYS A 116 -10.25 -7.58 20.44
N PRO A 117 -10.30 -7.75 21.78
CA PRO A 117 -9.97 -9.05 22.38
C PRO A 117 -10.88 -10.13 21.77
N ALA A 118 -10.28 -11.23 21.29
CA ALA A 118 -11.04 -12.37 20.81
C ALA A 118 -11.86 -12.91 22.02
N MET A 119 -13.18 -12.93 21.86
CA MET A 119 -14.02 -13.67 22.81
C MET A 119 -13.64 -15.15 22.67
N THR A 120 -13.21 -15.74 23.79
CA THR A 120 -12.87 -17.16 23.87
C THR A 120 -14.09 -17.98 23.47
N SER A 121 -14.07 -18.53 22.29
CA SER A 121 -15.00 -19.54 21.83
C SER A 121 -14.22 -20.70 21.23
N THR A 122 -14.62 -21.90 21.59
CA THR A 122 -14.29 -23.24 21.11
C THR A 122 -13.48 -23.34 19.81
N PRO A 123 -12.62 -24.35 19.62
CA PRO A 123 -11.80 -24.54 18.44
C PRO A 123 -12.69 -24.90 17.23
N THR A 124 -13.26 -23.89 16.63
CA THR A 124 -13.86 -23.95 15.31
C THR A 124 -12.80 -23.52 14.29
N LEU A 125 -12.88 -24.02 13.07
CA LEU A 125 -12.04 -23.66 11.90
C LEU A 125 -12.24 -22.19 11.50
N GLU A 126 -12.02 -21.27 12.46
CA GLU A 126 -12.09 -19.84 12.20
C GLU A 126 -10.87 -19.40 11.38
N PRO A 127 -11.06 -18.56 10.36
CA PRO A 127 -9.95 -18.01 9.61
C PRO A 127 -9.00 -17.28 10.56
N SER A 128 -7.70 -17.57 10.43
CA SER A 128 -6.66 -16.97 11.27
C SER A 128 -6.70 -15.44 11.12
N GLN A 129 -6.86 -14.73 12.25
CA GLN A 129 -6.91 -13.27 12.25
C GLN A 129 -5.55 -12.66 11.89
N SER A 130 -5.58 -11.53 11.22
CA SER A 130 -4.36 -10.76 10.93
C SER A 130 -3.67 -10.31 12.21
N GLU A 131 -2.36 -10.50 12.33
CA GLU A 131 -1.53 -9.98 13.43
C GLU A 131 -0.92 -8.59 13.10
N LEU A 132 -1.28 -8.00 11.99
CA LEU A 132 -0.82 -6.66 11.62
C LEU A 132 -1.39 -5.60 12.58
N ARG A 133 -0.50 -4.76 13.13
CA ARG A 133 -0.85 -3.74 14.14
C ARG A 133 -0.49 -2.33 13.73
N GLN A 134 0.12 -2.15 12.56
CA GLN A 134 0.44 -0.84 12.01
C GLN A 134 0.26 -0.80 10.50
N TRP A 135 0.18 0.42 9.99
CA TRP A 135 0.19 0.74 8.58
C TRP A 135 0.94 2.07 8.36
N PRO A 136 1.69 2.26 7.29
CA PRO A 136 1.99 1.31 6.19
C PRO A 136 3.03 0.26 6.60
N VAL A 137 3.26 -0.74 5.71
CA VAL A 137 4.27 -1.80 5.90
C VAL A 137 5.42 -1.71 4.90
N GLN A 138 5.20 -1.12 3.71
CA GLN A 138 6.23 -1.02 2.68
C GLN A 138 7.35 -0.06 3.11
N MET A 139 8.60 -0.48 2.97
CA MET A 139 9.77 0.25 3.46
C MET A 139 9.89 1.68 2.92
N HIS A 140 9.46 1.93 1.67
CA HIS A 140 9.39 3.29 1.14
C HIS A 140 8.40 4.18 1.89
N LEU A 141 7.29 3.62 2.38
CA LEU A 141 6.17 4.37 2.95
C LEU A 141 6.26 4.53 4.47
N ILE A 142 6.98 3.64 5.18
CA ILE A 142 7.07 3.74 6.64
C ILE A 142 7.75 5.05 7.07
N ASN A 143 7.28 5.58 8.19
CA ASN A 143 7.94 6.68 8.89
C ASN A 143 8.67 6.11 10.15
N PRO A 144 10.00 6.13 10.20
CA PRO A 144 10.75 5.63 11.37
C PRO A 144 10.40 6.31 12.70
N ALA A 145 9.90 7.55 12.64
CA ALA A 145 9.48 8.29 13.84
C ALA A 145 8.07 7.93 14.33
N ALA A 146 7.36 7.01 13.64
CA ALA A 146 6.01 6.61 14.06
C ALA A 146 6.05 5.87 15.41
N GLY A 147 5.14 6.22 16.31
CA GLY A 147 5.14 5.74 17.70
C GLY A 147 5.07 4.22 17.86
N TYR A 148 4.52 3.50 16.90
CA TYR A 148 4.42 2.04 16.96
C TYR A 148 5.77 1.31 16.77
N PHE A 149 6.79 1.98 16.22
CA PHE A 149 8.15 1.40 16.16
C PHE A 149 8.91 1.56 17.48
N LYS A 150 8.52 2.50 18.33
CA LYS A 150 9.25 2.80 19.56
C LYS A 150 9.32 1.60 20.48
N ASN A 151 10.55 1.17 20.81
CA ASN A 151 10.83 0.01 21.68
C ASN A 151 10.14 -1.28 21.19
N SER A 152 9.94 -1.47 19.89
CA SER A 152 9.32 -2.67 19.34
C SER A 152 10.33 -3.72 18.92
N ASP A 153 9.91 -4.99 18.90
CA ASP A 153 10.57 -6.02 18.12
C ASP A 153 10.11 -5.90 16.67
N MET A 154 11.06 -5.77 15.74
CA MET A 154 10.74 -5.48 14.35
C MET A 154 11.09 -6.64 13.43
N ILE A 155 10.23 -6.88 12.44
CA ILE A 155 10.49 -7.73 11.29
C ILE A 155 10.72 -6.85 10.06
N LEU A 156 11.82 -7.10 9.34
CA LEU A 156 12.00 -6.70 7.96
C LEU A 156 11.94 -7.94 7.09
N ALA A 157 10.84 -8.12 6.39
CA ALA A 157 10.61 -9.30 5.55
C ALA A 157 10.78 -8.97 4.06
N ALA A 158 11.32 -9.91 3.29
CA ALA A 158 11.22 -9.84 1.83
C ALA A 158 9.76 -9.99 1.41
N ASP A 159 9.35 -9.28 0.36
CA ASP A 159 7.95 -9.20 -0.11
C ASP A 159 7.30 -10.57 -0.33
N CYS A 160 8.07 -11.57 -0.77
CA CYS A 160 7.57 -12.91 -1.05
C CYS A 160 7.29 -13.76 0.19
N VAL A 161 7.86 -13.43 1.35
CA VAL A 161 7.82 -14.29 2.55
C VAL A 161 6.41 -14.58 3.03
N ALA A 162 5.57 -13.54 3.12
CA ALA A 162 4.20 -13.71 3.61
C ALA A 162 3.33 -14.54 2.67
N PHE A 163 3.67 -14.61 1.39
CA PHE A 163 2.93 -15.38 0.38
C PHE A 163 3.33 -16.85 0.34
N SER A 164 4.59 -17.16 0.67
CA SER A 164 5.06 -18.54 0.78
C SER A 164 4.68 -19.17 2.12
N MET A 165 4.58 -18.37 3.18
CA MET A 165 4.43 -18.85 4.55
C MET A 165 3.00 -18.72 5.07
N GLY A 166 2.20 -19.80 4.98
CA GLY A 166 0.77 -19.79 5.34
C GLY A 166 0.47 -19.38 6.81
N ASN A 167 1.43 -19.50 7.72
CA ASN A 167 1.31 -19.12 9.12
C ASN A 167 2.14 -17.87 9.48
N PHE A 168 2.48 -17.02 8.51
CA PHE A 168 3.29 -15.81 8.69
C PHE A 168 2.79 -14.93 9.85
N HIS A 169 1.49 -14.65 9.88
CA HIS A 169 0.91 -13.81 10.90
C HIS A 169 1.04 -14.42 12.31
N SER A 170 0.63 -15.66 12.49
CA SER A 170 0.63 -16.30 13.81
C SER A 170 2.03 -16.66 14.31
N LYS A 171 2.93 -17.05 13.41
CA LYS A 171 4.27 -17.55 13.78
C LYS A 171 5.33 -16.44 13.83
N LEU A 172 5.31 -15.48 12.89
CA LEU A 172 6.32 -14.46 12.79
C LEU A 172 5.86 -13.09 13.28
N LEU A 173 4.69 -12.62 12.80
CA LEU A 173 4.27 -11.23 12.97
C LEU A 173 3.68 -10.94 14.35
N LYS A 174 3.16 -11.95 15.05
CA LYS A 174 2.49 -11.76 16.34
C LYS A 174 3.36 -11.00 17.34
N GLY A 175 2.85 -9.85 17.80
CA GLY A 175 3.51 -8.99 18.78
C GLY A 175 4.65 -8.12 18.23
N LYS A 176 4.90 -8.11 16.91
CA LYS A 176 6.01 -7.37 16.29
C LYS A 176 5.52 -6.33 15.32
N THR A 177 6.37 -5.36 15.02
CA THR A 177 6.19 -4.41 13.90
C THR A 177 6.78 -4.97 12.62
N LEU A 178 6.29 -4.52 11.48
CA LEU A 178 6.64 -5.06 10.17
C LEU A 178 7.10 -3.95 9.21
N ALA A 179 8.17 -4.21 8.49
CA ALA A 179 8.42 -3.59 7.20
C ALA A 179 8.65 -4.66 6.14
N ILE A 180 8.28 -4.38 4.89
CA ILE A 180 8.55 -5.25 3.76
C ILE A 180 9.37 -4.52 2.70
N ALA A 181 10.22 -5.25 2.00
CA ALA A 181 11.08 -4.73 0.94
C ALA A 181 11.51 -5.82 -0.03
N CYS A 182 11.74 -5.44 -1.30
CA CYS A 182 12.37 -6.32 -2.28
C CYS A 182 13.71 -5.72 -2.74
N PRO A 183 14.87 -6.23 -2.32
CA PRO A 183 16.17 -5.66 -2.70
C PRO A 183 16.46 -5.79 -4.20
N LYS A 184 15.70 -6.60 -4.94
CA LYS A 184 15.83 -6.78 -6.38
C LYS A 184 14.98 -5.80 -7.19
N LEU A 185 13.79 -5.46 -6.71
CA LEU A 185 12.81 -4.66 -7.44
C LEU A 185 12.77 -3.20 -6.96
N ASP A 186 13.00 -2.99 -5.66
CA ASP A 186 12.95 -1.66 -5.06
C ASP A 186 14.17 -0.82 -5.48
N GLN A 187 13.96 0.48 -5.55
CA GLN A 187 15.02 1.46 -5.85
C GLN A 187 15.32 2.30 -4.60
N GLY A 188 16.45 3.04 -4.62
CA GLY A 188 16.79 3.95 -3.52
C GLY A 188 17.17 3.24 -2.22
N MET A 189 17.97 2.18 -2.29
CA MET A 189 18.44 1.41 -1.13
C MET A 189 19.12 2.27 -0.06
N ASP A 190 19.73 3.39 -0.42
CA ASP A 190 20.32 4.34 0.54
C ASP A 190 19.26 4.94 1.48
N ASN A 191 18.06 5.23 0.96
CA ASN A 191 16.95 5.68 1.79
C ASN A 191 16.50 4.58 2.77
N TYR A 192 16.52 3.32 2.35
CA TYR A 192 16.24 2.19 3.25
C TYR A 192 17.26 2.07 4.37
N MET A 193 18.57 2.18 4.04
CA MET A 193 19.63 2.18 5.04
C MET A 193 19.44 3.32 6.06
N GLN A 194 19.14 4.54 5.60
CA GLN A 194 18.85 5.67 6.48
C GLN A 194 17.64 5.40 7.38
N LYS A 195 16.55 4.84 6.85
CA LYS A 195 15.36 4.50 7.64
C LYS A 195 15.66 3.42 8.67
N ILE A 196 16.44 2.39 8.33
CA ILE A 196 16.84 1.34 9.27
C ILE A 196 17.73 1.92 10.37
N THR A 197 18.71 2.77 10.04
CA THR A 197 19.54 3.46 11.02
C THR A 197 18.70 4.29 11.98
N ARG A 198 17.70 5.04 11.47
CA ARG A 198 16.77 5.83 12.32
C ARG A 198 15.85 4.95 13.17
N LEU A 199 15.40 3.81 12.68
CA LEU A 199 14.66 2.83 13.47
C LEU A 199 15.50 2.30 14.64
N ILE A 200 16.80 2.09 14.41
CA ILE A 200 17.73 1.66 15.46
C ILE A 200 17.96 2.80 16.45
N ASP A 201 18.33 3.98 15.98
CA ASP A 201 18.85 5.07 16.85
C ASP A 201 17.73 5.94 17.45
N GLU A 202 16.65 6.24 16.69
CA GLU A 202 15.60 7.16 17.13
C GLU A 202 14.38 6.40 17.68
N ALA A 203 13.92 5.35 16.99
CA ALA A 203 12.78 4.55 17.47
C ALA A 203 13.18 3.55 18.55
N LEU A 204 14.48 3.30 18.72
CA LEU A 204 15.05 2.41 19.74
C LEU A 204 14.46 0.98 19.66
N ILE A 205 14.28 0.44 18.45
CA ILE A 205 13.78 -0.92 18.29
C ILE A 205 14.59 -1.91 19.13
N ASN A 206 13.94 -2.89 19.77
CA ASN A 206 14.60 -3.85 20.66
C ASN A 206 15.39 -4.90 19.87
N THR A 207 14.77 -5.46 18.83
CA THR A 207 15.38 -6.46 17.94
C THR A 207 14.99 -6.20 16.49
N LEU A 208 15.83 -6.64 15.56
CA LEU A 208 15.54 -6.63 14.13
C LEU A 208 15.67 -8.02 13.54
N THR A 209 14.56 -8.62 13.15
CA THR A 209 14.54 -9.91 12.45
C THR A 209 14.47 -9.69 10.94
N VAL A 210 15.49 -10.10 10.21
CA VAL A 210 15.51 -10.06 8.73
C VAL A 210 15.04 -11.40 8.22
N VAL A 211 13.88 -11.42 7.57
CA VAL A 211 13.28 -12.65 7.02
C VAL A 211 13.40 -12.63 5.51
N MET A 212 14.11 -13.60 4.98
CA MET A 212 14.41 -13.70 3.55
C MET A 212 13.94 -15.04 2.99
N MET A 213 13.67 -15.06 1.69
CA MET A 213 13.53 -16.32 0.96
C MET A 213 14.91 -16.96 0.73
N GLU A 214 14.96 -18.25 0.52
CA GLU A 214 16.18 -19.01 0.18
C GLU A 214 16.79 -18.61 -1.19
N VAL A 215 16.04 -17.87 -2.00
CA VAL A 215 16.45 -17.49 -3.35
C VAL A 215 17.53 -16.37 -3.34
N PRO A 216 18.48 -16.41 -4.30
CA PRO A 216 19.65 -15.50 -4.29
C PRO A 216 19.32 -14.01 -4.30
N CYS A 217 18.18 -13.62 -4.91
CA CYS A 217 17.79 -12.21 -5.00
C CYS A 217 17.50 -11.56 -3.64
N CYS A 218 17.20 -12.34 -2.60
CA CYS A 218 16.93 -11.83 -1.25
C CYS A 218 18.17 -11.50 -0.44
N GLY A 219 19.36 -11.98 -0.86
CA GLY A 219 20.61 -11.77 -0.10
C GLY A 219 20.99 -10.31 0.14
N GLY A 220 20.59 -9.41 -0.77
CA GLY A 220 20.77 -7.97 -0.63
C GLY A 220 20.08 -7.35 0.59
N LEU A 221 18.98 -7.94 1.07
CA LEU A 221 18.25 -7.44 2.24
C LEU A 221 19.11 -7.51 3.51
N LEU A 222 19.77 -8.64 3.73
CA LEU A 222 20.65 -8.81 4.88
C LEU A 222 21.87 -7.88 4.80
N GLN A 223 22.51 -7.77 3.63
CA GLN A 223 23.65 -6.88 3.44
C GLN A 223 23.27 -5.42 3.75
N MET A 224 22.11 -4.98 3.33
CA MET A 224 21.60 -3.64 3.60
C MET A 224 21.42 -3.41 5.10
N VAL A 225 20.81 -4.36 5.82
CA VAL A 225 20.64 -4.30 7.28
C VAL A 225 21.98 -4.25 8.00
N GLN A 226 22.93 -5.09 7.62
CA GLN A 226 24.26 -5.10 8.22
C GLN A 226 24.98 -3.76 8.04
N LYS A 227 24.91 -3.16 6.85
CA LYS A 227 25.46 -1.83 6.59
C LYS A 227 24.77 -0.76 7.43
N ALA A 228 23.47 -0.77 7.50
CA ALA A 228 22.68 0.20 8.32
C ALA A 228 22.99 0.05 9.82
N ALA A 229 23.08 -1.18 10.32
CA ALA A 229 23.45 -1.46 11.71
C ALA A 229 24.89 -1.05 12.05
N ALA A 230 25.81 -1.12 11.08
CA ALA A 230 27.16 -0.62 11.25
C ALA A 230 27.26 0.91 11.27
N LEU A 231 26.33 1.61 10.61
CA LEU A 231 26.22 3.07 10.61
C LEU A 231 25.48 3.62 11.84
N ALA A 232 24.69 2.79 12.51
CA ALA A 232 23.90 3.20 13.67
C ALA A 232 24.81 3.49 14.88
N SER A 233 24.38 4.44 15.72
CA SER A 233 25.07 4.86 16.94
C SER A 233 24.96 3.82 18.07
N ARG A 234 23.91 2.98 18.02
CA ARG A 234 23.70 1.90 19.01
C ARG A 234 23.70 0.53 18.33
N LYS A 235 24.03 -0.48 19.10
CA LYS A 235 23.91 -1.87 18.64
C LYS A 235 22.48 -2.38 18.87
N VAL A 236 21.94 -3.08 17.90
CA VAL A 236 20.67 -3.80 17.97
C VAL A 236 20.91 -5.28 17.67
N PRO A 237 20.31 -6.23 18.43
CA PRO A 237 20.38 -7.65 18.07
C PRO A 237 19.70 -7.88 16.73
N VAL A 238 20.42 -8.45 15.78
CA VAL A 238 19.90 -8.78 14.45
C VAL A 238 19.76 -10.29 14.33
N LYS A 239 18.57 -10.74 13.97
CA LYS A 239 18.27 -12.14 13.68
C LYS A 239 18.10 -12.32 12.17
N LYS A 240 18.80 -13.26 11.60
CA LYS A 240 18.61 -13.73 10.23
C LYS A 240 17.69 -14.94 10.22
N MET A 241 16.71 -14.93 9.32
CA MET A 241 15.81 -16.06 9.10
C MET A 241 15.68 -16.30 7.60
N ILE A 242 15.78 -17.56 7.18
CA ILE A 242 15.59 -17.97 5.78
C ILE A 242 14.37 -18.87 5.69
N VAL A 243 13.48 -18.55 4.77
CA VAL A 243 12.25 -19.28 4.50
C VAL A 243 12.34 -19.91 3.10
N SER A 244 12.00 -21.19 2.98
CA SER A 244 11.93 -21.90 1.71
C SER A 244 10.76 -21.43 0.85
N VAL A 245 10.75 -21.77 -0.43
CA VAL A 245 9.62 -21.49 -1.32
C VAL A 245 8.35 -22.27 -0.91
N GLU A 246 8.49 -23.37 -0.16
CA GLU A 246 7.40 -24.13 0.43
C GLU A 246 6.86 -23.52 1.75
N GLY A 247 7.50 -22.43 2.25
CA GLY A 247 7.06 -21.71 3.44
C GLY A 247 7.60 -22.24 4.76
N GLU A 248 8.66 -23.06 4.74
CA GLU A 248 9.32 -23.56 5.91
C GLU A 248 10.51 -22.72 6.34
N ILE A 249 10.74 -22.54 7.64
CA ILE A 249 11.94 -21.88 8.15
C ILE A 249 13.10 -22.88 8.10
N ILE A 250 14.02 -22.68 7.18
CA ILE A 250 15.18 -23.57 6.97
C ILE A 250 16.44 -23.12 7.72
N LYS A 251 16.49 -21.84 8.10
CA LYS A 251 17.61 -21.31 8.89
C LYS A 251 17.16 -20.16 9.78
N GLU A 252 17.66 -20.14 11.00
CA GLU A 252 17.44 -19.08 11.99
C GLU A 252 18.71 -18.89 12.80
N GLU A 253 19.29 -17.69 12.83
CA GLU A 253 20.52 -17.39 13.56
C GLU A 253 20.59 -15.91 13.97
N TRP A 254 21.20 -15.64 15.12
CA TRP A 254 21.60 -14.29 15.53
C TRP A 254 22.95 -13.95 14.91
N ILE A 255 23.13 -12.72 14.46
CA ILE A 255 24.33 -12.22 13.79
C ILE A 255 24.81 -10.92 14.40
#